data_15e36b80955a41a2cab274751acda73d
#
_entry.id   15e36b80955a41a2cab274751acda73d
#
_cell.length_a   1.000
_cell.length_b   1.000
_cell.length_c   1.000
_cell.angle_alpha   90.00
_cell.angle_beta   90.00
_cell.angle_gamma   90.00
#
_symmetry.space_group_name_H-M   'P 1'
#
loop_
_entity.id
_entity.type
_entity.pdbx_description
1 polymer ?
#
loop_
_entity_poly.entity_id
_entity_poly.type
_entity_poly.pdbx_seq_one_letter_code
_entity_poly.pdbx_strand_id
1 'polypeptide(L)' 'MKYRVYNGQNYSERMGGYFYTYFRTKREAIAHAEKIGNATIERKVCTTWVAC' A
#
# COMPACT_ATOMS: atom_id res chain seq x y z
N MET A 1 -1.63 1.08 11.59
CA MET A 1 -1.49 2.15 10.60
C MET A 1 -2.69 2.15 9.69
N LYS A 2 -3.05 3.31 9.16
CA LYS A 2 -4.30 3.46 8.41
C LYS A 2 -4.17 3.34 6.89
N TYR A 3 -2.94 3.41 6.38
CA TYR A 3 -2.70 3.39 4.94
C TYR A 3 -1.67 2.35 4.58
N ARG A 4 -1.82 1.74 3.43
CA ARG A 4 -0.82 0.83 2.89
C ARG A 4 -0.68 1.04 1.39
N VAL A 5 0.52 0.79 0.89
CA VAL A 5 0.87 0.99 -0.52
C VAL A 5 1.50 -0.29 -1.06
N TYR A 6 1.12 -0.66 -2.28
CA TYR A 6 1.73 -1.79 -2.96
C TYR A 6 1.70 -1.56 -4.47
N ASN A 7 2.53 -2.32 -5.21
CA ASN A 7 2.43 -2.36 -6.66
C ASN A 7 2.71 -3.80 -7.14
N GLY A 8 2.49 -4.03 -8.44
CA GLY A 8 2.64 -5.36 -9.02
C GLY A 8 4.05 -5.92 -8.94
N GLN A 9 5.05 -5.07 -8.78
CA GLN A 9 6.44 -5.51 -8.64
C GLN A 9 6.76 -5.99 -7.23
N ASN A 10 5.89 -5.71 -6.29
CA ASN A 10 6.07 -6.11 -4.89
C ASN A 10 5.49 -7.49 -4.60
N TYR A 11 5.13 -8.23 -5.62
CA TYR A 11 4.63 -9.60 -5.46
C TYR A 11 5.76 -10.54 -5.05
N SER A 12 5.48 -11.42 -4.09
CA SER A 12 6.44 -12.43 -3.65
C SER A 12 5.77 -13.80 -3.62
N GLU A 13 6.30 -14.72 -4.40
CA GLU A 13 5.82 -16.10 -4.39
C GLU A 13 6.12 -16.79 -3.05
N ARG A 14 7.25 -16.40 -2.44
CA ARG A 14 7.64 -16.95 -1.14
C ARG A 14 6.62 -16.63 -0.06
N MET A 15 6.08 -15.42 -0.08
CA MET A 15 5.07 -14.98 0.89
C MET A 15 3.65 -15.27 0.44
N GLY A 16 3.48 -15.64 -0.83
CA GLY A 16 2.16 -15.91 -1.38
C GLY A 16 1.32 -14.67 -1.64
N GLY A 17 1.93 -13.52 -1.84
CA GLY A 17 1.20 -12.30 -2.10
C GLY A 17 2.08 -11.09 -2.26
N TYR A 18 1.48 -9.91 -2.19
CA TYR A 18 2.17 -8.64 -2.34
C TYR A 18 2.76 -8.16 -1.03
N PHE A 19 3.89 -7.47 -1.13
CA PHE A 19 4.43 -6.73 0.00
C PHE A 19 3.66 -5.43 0.13
N TYR A 20 3.28 -5.11 1.38
CA TYR A 20 2.65 -3.83 1.68
C TYR A 20 3.58 -2.99 2.53
N THR A 21 3.64 -1.69 2.21
CA THR A 21 4.32 -0.72 3.06
C THR A 21 3.23 0.09 3.77
N TYR A 22 3.32 0.17 5.08
CA TYR A 22 2.27 0.79 5.90
C TYR A 22 2.67 2.18 6.34
N PHE A 23 1.70 3.09 6.35
CA PHE A 23 1.91 4.49 6.73
C PHE A 23 0.81 4.97 7.66
N ARG A 24 1.11 5.98 8.45
CA ARG A 24 0.14 6.58 9.36
C ARG A 24 -0.73 7.62 8.69
N THR A 25 -0.20 8.29 7.67
CA THR A 25 -0.91 9.37 6.99
C THR A 25 -0.98 9.12 5.50
N LYS A 26 -2.01 9.68 4.87
CA LYS A 26 -2.18 9.58 3.42
C LYS A 26 -1.05 10.29 2.68
N ARG A 27 -0.57 11.41 3.23
CA ARG A 27 0.53 12.17 2.62
C ARG A 27 1.78 11.30 2.46
N GLU A 28 2.13 10.55 3.49
CA GLU A 28 3.28 9.66 3.43
C GLU A 28 3.07 8.55 2.41
N ALA A 29 1.86 7.99 2.37
CA ALA A 29 1.52 6.94 1.41
C ALA A 29 1.61 7.45 -0.03
N ILE A 30 1.10 8.65 -0.29
CA ILE A 30 1.15 9.25 -1.62
C ILE A 30 2.61 9.51 -2.03
N ALA A 31 3.43 10.05 -1.14
CA ALA A 31 4.83 10.30 -1.43
C ALA A 31 5.57 9.02 -1.79
N HIS A 32 5.32 7.94 -1.06
CA HIS A 32 5.93 6.65 -1.36
C HIS A 32 5.42 6.09 -2.70
N ALA A 33 4.11 6.20 -2.95
CA ALA A 33 3.52 5.72 -4.19
C ALA A 33 4.09 6.43 -5.42
N GLU A 34 4.33 7.74 -5.32
CA GLU A 34 4.94 8.49 -6.41
C GLU A 34 6.38 8.06 -6.64
N LYS A 35 7.09 7.72 -5.58
CA LYS A 35 8.47 7.30 -5.66
C LYS A 35 8.63 5.97 -6.39
N ILE A 36 7.76 4.99 -6.10
CA ILE A 36 7.85 3.66 -6.70
C ILE A 36 7.09 3.54 -8.02
N GLY A 37 6.14 4.41 -8.30
CA GLY A 37 5.32 4.37 -9.51
C GLY A 37 4.31 3.23 -9.55
N ASN A 38 3.23 3.41 -10.29
CA ASN A 38 2.19 2.39 -10.49
C ASN A 38 1.72 1.72 -9.19
N ALA A 39 1.67 2.49 -8.13
CA ALA A 39 1.32 1.97 -6.82
C ALA A 39 -0.15 2.17 -6.52
N THR A 40 -0.71 1.23 -5.78
CA THR A 40 -2.07 1.34 -5.27
C THR A 40 -2.01 1.71 -3.80
N ILE A 41 -2.80 2.71 -3.41
CA ILE A 41 -2.91 3.15 -2.02
C ILE A 41 -4.25 2.64 -1.49
N GLU A 42 -4.22 2.03 -0.31
CA GLU A 42 -5.44 1.59 0.36
C GLU A 42 -5.54 2.21 1.73
N ARG A 43 -6.75 2.54 2.13
CA ARG A 43 -7.05 3.09 3.45
C ARG A 43 -7.83 2.07 4.25
N LYS A 44 -7.50 1.95 5.53
CA LYS A 44 -8.21 1.05 6.41
C LYS A 44 -9.49 1.71 6.90
N VAL A 45 -10.62 1.04 6.69
CA VAL A 45 -11.93 1.48 7.17
C VAL A 45 -12.45 0.35 8.06
N CYS A 46 -12.50 0.57 9.35
CA CYS A 46 -12.78 -0.46 10.35
C CYS A 46 -11.77 -1.61 10.21
N THR A 47 -12.19 -2.79 9.77
CA THR A 47 -11.31 -3.93 9.58
C THR A 47 -11.03 -4.21 8.10
N THR A 48 -11.52 -3.35 7.20
CA THR A 48 -11.46 -3.57 5.75
C THR A 48 -10.53 -2.55 5.10
N TRP A 49 -9.81 -3.00 4.07
CA TRP A 49 -8.97 -2.11 3.27
C TRP A 49 -9.72 -1.70 2.01
N VAL A 50 -9.74 -0.40 1.74
CA VAL A 50 -10.46 0.17 0.61
C VAL A 50 -9.49 1.00 -0.22
N ALA A 51 -9.53 0.84 -1.55
CA ALA A 51 -8.69 1.63 -2.44
C ALA A 51 -9.04 3.11 -2.31
N CYS A 52 -8.02 3.95 -2.26
CA CYS A 52 -8.23 5.40 -2.20
C CYS A 52 -7.74 6.13 -3.42
#